data_52e3c0670076f190d52f226d2ec33a98
#
_entry.id   52e3c0670076f190d52f226d2ec33a98
#
_cell.length_a   1.000
_cell.length_b   1.000
_cell.length_c   1.000
_cell.angle_alpha   90.00
_cell.angle_beta   90.00
_cell.angle_gamma   90.00
#
_symmetry.space_group_name_H-M   'P 1'
#
loop_
_entity.id
_entity.type
_entity.pdbx_description
1 polymer ?
#
loop_
_entity_poly.entity_id
_entity_poly.type
_entity_poly.pdbx_seq_one_letter_code
_entity_poly.pdbx_strand_id
1 'polypeptide(L)' 'CHYKSGDIVKVIDGEFKGVTGRVARIAGQQRVVVEISGLCLVATAYIPNGFLETVQNQL' A
#
# COMPACT_ATOMS: atom_id res chain seq x y z
N CYS A 1 -4.47 -14.16 -0.55
CA CYS A 1 -4.13 -12.87 0.01
C CYS A 1 -5.36 -12.20 0.60
N HIS A 2 -5.25 -11.70 1.82
CA HIS A 2 -6.40 -11.13 2.53
C HIS A 2 -6.60 -9.64 2.27
N TYR A 3 -5.68 -8.99 1.62
CA TYR A 3 -5.70 -7.53 1.50
C TYR A 3 -6.09 -7.11 0.09
N LYS A 4 -7.30 -7.52 -0.31
CA LYS A 4 -7.76 -7.23 -1.67
C LYS A 4 -8.67 -6.02 -1.78
N SER A 5 -9.19 -5.56 -0.65
CA SER A 5 -10.23 -4.53 -0.68
C SER A 5 -9.70 -3.11 -0.46
N GLY A 6 -8.41 -2.97 -0.21
CA GLY A 6 -7.84 -1.64 -0.03
C GLY A 6 -7.65 -0.92 -1.35
N ASP A 7 -7.54 0.39 -1.28
CA ASP A 7 -7.26 1.20 -2.46
C ASP A 7 -5.83 0.96 -2.93
N ILE A 8 -5.62 1.07 -4.23
CA ILE A 8 -4.28 1.02 -4.78
C ILE A 8 -3.67 2.40 -4.62
N VAL A 9 -2.51 2.45 -4.00
CA VAL A 9 -1.83 3.71 -3.70
C VAL A 9 -0.37 3.63 -4.10
N LYS A 10 0.22 4.80 -4.30
CA LYS A 10 1.65 4.93 -4.53
C LYS A 10 2.24 5.78 -3.41
N VAL A 11 3.35 5.36 -2.87
CA VAL A 11 4.07 6.15 -1.87
C VAL A 11 4.84 7.26 -2.58
N ILE A 12 4.58 8.50 -2.19
CA ILE A 12 5.14 9.67 -2.87
C ILE A 12 6.22 10.37 -2.07
N ASP A 13 6.45 9.94 -0.85
CA ASP A 13 7.45 10.59 0.02
C ASP A 13 7.96 9.60 1.05
N GLY A 14 9.07 9.92 1.68
CA GLY A 14 9.66 9.10 2.73
C GLY A 14 10.54 7.99 2.20
N GLU A 15 10.89 7.04 3.07
CA GLU A 15 11.80 5.96 2.75
C GLU A 15 11.29 5.05 1.66
N PHE A 16 9.97 4.92 1.56
CA PHE A 16 9.36 3.95 0.67
C PHE A 16 8.85 4.60 -0.63
N LYS A 17 9.33 5.78 -0.93
CA LYS A 17 8.91 6.49 -2.13
C LYS A 17 9.07 5.61 -3.36
N GLY A 18 7.99 5.53 -4.15
CA GLY A 18 7.98 4.74 -5.36
C GLY A 18 7.29 3.40 -5.22
N VAL A 19 7.01 2.94 -4.00
CA VAL A 19 6.30 1.68 -3.78
C VAL A 19 4.84 1.87 -4.15
N THR A 20 4.30 0.90 -4.90
CA THR A 20 2.89 0.89 -5.28
C THR A 20 2.27 -0.40 -4.77
N GLY A 21 1.12 -0.31 -4.16
CA GLY A 21 0.42 -1.48 -3.65
C GLY A 21 -0.91 -1.07 -3.05
N ARG A 22 -1.47 -1.92 -2.19
CA ARG A 22 -2.75 -1.65 -1.57
C ARG A 22 -2.55 -1.23 -0.12
N VAL A 23 -3.36 -0.28 0.31
CA VAL A 23 -3.36 0.12 1.72
C VAL A 23 -4.01 -0.98 2.55
N ALA A 24 -3.39 -1.33 3.66
CA ALA A 24 -3.95 -2.25 4.61
C ALA A 24 -3.65 -1.77 6.02
N ARG A 25 -4.55 -2.04 6.94
CA ARG A 25 -4.31 -1.73 8.35
C ARG A 25 -3.91 -3.03 9.05
N ILE A 26 -2.69 -3.07 9.53
CA ILE A 26 -2.12 -4.25 10.16
C ILE A 26 -1.66 -3.85 11.55
N ALA A 27 -2.19 -4.53 12.56
CA ALA A 27 -1.88 -4.24 13.96
C ALA A 27 -2.10 -2.76 14.31
N GLY A 28 -3.17 -2.18 13.77
CA GLY A 28 -3.52 -0.78 14.03
C GLY A 28 -2.72 0.24 13.25
N GLN A 29 -1.84 -0.20 12.36
CA GLN A 29 -1.00 0.71 11.59
C GLN A 29 -1.29 0.58 10.11
N GLN A 30 -1.32 1.72 9.42
CA GLN A 30 -1.52 1.76 7.99
C GLN A 30 -0.23 1.40 7.27
N ARG A 31 -0.31 0.41 6.39
CA ARG A 31 0.86 -0.07 5.63
C ARG A 31 0.46 -0.31 4.19
N VAL A 32 1.46 -0.40 3.33
CA VAL A 32 1.24 -0.74 1.93
C VAL A 32 1.67 -2.19 1.71
N VAL A 33 0.79 -2.95 1.08
CA VAL A 33 0.98 -4.37 0.83
C VAL A 33 1.10 -4.56 -0.69
N VAL A 34 2.09 -5.34 -1.10
CA VAL A 34 2.32 -5.66 -2.51
C VAL A 34 2.00 -7.14 -2.70
N GLU A 35 1.24 -7.44 -3.74
CA GLU A 35 0.94 -8.83 -4.08
C GLU A 35 1.86 -9.28 -5.22
N ILE A 36 2.58 -10.38 -4.98
CA ILE A 36 3.46 -10.97 -5.98
C ILE A 36 3.15 -12.46 -6.03
N SER A 37 2.73 -12.94 -7.20
CA SER A 37 2.45 -14.36 -7.42
C SER A 37 1.50 -14.94 -6.38
N GLY A 38 0.47 -14.20 -6.04
CA GLY A 38 -0.54 -14.63 -5.07
C GLY A 38 -0.17 -14.44 -3.62
N LEU A 39 1.04 -13.97 -3.33
CA LEU A 39 1.48 -13.72 -1.97
C LEU A 39 1.40 -12.23 -1.66
N CYS A 40 0.91 -11.91 -0.48
CA CYS A 40 0.88 -10.53 0.00
C CYS A 40 2.09 -10.28 0.87
N LEU A 41 2.88 -9.31 0.46
CA LEU A 41 4.07 -8.91 1.19
C LEU A 41 3.87 -7.50 1.74
N VAL A 42 4.15 -7.31 3.02
CA VAL A 42 4.08 -5.98 3.63
C VAL A 42 5.31 -5.21 3.19
N ALA A 43 5.09 -4.16 2.41
CA ALA A 43 6.19 -3.44 1.79
C ALA A 43 6.69 -2.27 2.65
N THR A 44 5.86 -1.80 3.56
CA THR A 44 6.21 -0.61 4.35
C THR A 44 5.96 -0.84 5.83
N ALA A 45 6.62 -0.04 6.67
CA ALA A 45 6.23 0.15 8.05
C ALA A 45 5.00 1.07 8.07
N TYR A 46 4.67 1.65 9.22
CA TYR A 46 3.59 2.62 9.28
C TYR A 46 3.84 3.74 8.28
N ILE A 47 2.81 4.11 7.54
CA ILE A 47 2.95 5.15 6.53
C ILE A 47 1.83 6.19 6.72
N PRO A 48 2.17 7.48 6.83
CA PRO A 48 1.16 8.53 6.98
C PRO A 48 0.36 8.73 5.70
N ASN A 49 -0.90 9.15 5.83
CA ASN A 49 -1.75 9.44 4.68
C ASN A 49 -1.13 10.43 3.71
N GLY A 50 -0.43 11.43 4.24
CA GLY A 50 0.18 12.44 3.39
C GLY A 50 1.26 11.92 2.46
N PHE A 51 1.73 10.70 2.69
CA PHE A 51 2.76 10.08 1.86
C PHE A 51 2.16 9.21 0.76
N LEU A 52 0.84 9.12 0.67
CA LEU A 52 0.16 8.23 -0.26
C LEU A 52 -0.63 9.01 -1.29
N GLU A 53 -0.57 8.54 -2.52
CA GLU A 53 -1.38 9.06 -3.60
C GLU A 53 -2.22 7.92 -4.14
N THR A 54 -3.54 8.14 -4.23
CA THR A 54 -4.43 7.12 -4.76
C THR A 54 -4.18 6.96 -6.26
N VAL A 55 -3.94 5.73 -6.67
CA VAL A 55 -3.80 5.39 -8.08
C VAL A 55 -5.14 4.82 -8.51
N GLN A 56 -5.81 5.53 -9.41
CA GLN A 56 -7.10 5.07 -9.90
C GLN A 56 -6.94 4.33 -11.20
N ASN A 57 -7.51 3.16 -11.23
CA ASN A 57 -7.60 2.38 -12.43
C ASN A 57 -8.86 2.78 -13.17
N GLN A 58 -8.71 3.64 -14.11
CA GLN A 58 -9.84 4.07 -14.93
C GLN A 58 -10.01 3.10 -16.08
N LEU A 59 -11.21 2.64 -16.23
CA LEU A 59 -11.55 1.77 -17.35
C LEU A 59 -12.45 2.46 -18.32
#